data_935ca97c2277d65036865e6525b68f2c
#
_entry.id   935ca97c2277d65036865e6525b68f2c
#
_cell.length_a   1.000
_cell.length_b   1.000
_cell.length_c   1.000
_cell.angle_alpha   90.00
_cell.angle_beta   90.00
_cell.angle_gamma   90.00
#
_symmetry.space_group_name_H-M   'P 1'
#
loop_
_entity.id
_entity.type
_entity.pdbx_description
1 polymer ?
#
loop_
_entity_poly.entity_id
_entity_poly.type
_entity_poly.pdbx_seq_one_letter_code
_entity_poly.pdbx_strand_id
1 'polypeptide(L)'
;MIELQPDGRFKLSTFEVNDDFVIKNLDMHYGYGFEKFHNDLMERLRNETRGLVLFHGIPGTGKTYYIRHLLRKMTSYNKMVIYMPPNMVEWMVDPKFLNFLSKELARYSKQGIFCVLLIEDAEPLLAVRQEHGRVQGISNLLNMTDGILNDMLNIQIICTFNVRVKELDKALLRPGRMIARKEFRPMSMLDANRLAQQLGVNHTFTKPATLAEVYALEKNKGTLLHDDAEREPRE
;
A
#
# COMPACT_ATOMS: atom_id res chain seq x y z
N MET A 1 2.13 -8.62 -11.96
CA MET A 1 2.14 -9.39 -10.70
C MET A 1 3.25 -10.42 -10.76
N ILE A 2 3.89 -10.69 -9.64
CA ILE A 2 4.87 -11.80 -9.52
C ILE A 2 4.10 -13.08 -9.21
N GLU A 3 4.45 -14.15 -9.89
CA GLU A 3 3.87 -15.48 -9.70
C GLU A 3 4.98 -16.52 -9.59
N LEU A 4 4.79 -17.48 -8.68
CA LEU A 4 5.60 -18.68 -8.58
C LEU A 4 4.92 -19.79 -9.39
N GLN A 5 5.60 -20.32 -10.41
CA GLN A 5 5.09 -21.40 -11.24
C GLN A 5 5.26 -22.76 -10.56
N PRO A 6 4.49 -23.79 -10.93
CA PRO A 6 4.60 -25.13 -10.36
C PRO A 6 6.00 -25.76 -10.50
N ASP A 7 6.78 -25.32 -11.48
CA ASP A 7 8.16 -25.78 -11.71
C ASP A 7 9.20 -25.00 -10.87
N GLY A 8 8.75 -24.16 -9.95
CA GLY A 8 9.59 -23.35 -9.07
C GLY A 8 10.24 -22.13 -9.73
N ARG A 9 9.82 -21.75 -10.95
CA ARG A 9 10.27 -20.54 -11.63
C ARG A 9 9.36 -19.36 -11.32
N PHE A 10 9.94 -18.16 -11.26
CA PHE A 10 9.17 -16.90 -11.13
C PHE A 10 8.82 -16.35 -12.51
N LYS A 11 7.66 -15.72 -12.61
CA LYS A 11 7.16 -15.07 -13.82
C LYS A 11 6.48 -13.75 -13.47
N LEU A 12 6.53 -12.80 -14.40
CA LEU A 12 5.68 -11.62 -14.38
C LEU A 12 4.45 -11.86 -15.24
N SER A 13 3.26 -11.71 -14.66
CA SER A 13 2.00 -11.65 -15.39
C SER A 13 1.43 -10.24 -15.36
N THR A 14 0.75 -9.86 -16.44
CA THR A 14 0.00 -8.60 -16.51
C THR A 14 -1.38 -8.78 -15.90
N PHE A 15 -1.88 -7.74 -15.26
CA PHE A 15 -3.28 -7.65 -14.80
C PHE A 15 -3.76 -6.21 -14.95
N GLU A 16 -5.04 -6.06 -15.13
CA GLU A 16 -5.67 -4.75 -15.22
C GLU A 16 -6.13 -4.31 -13.81
N VAL A 17 -5.88 -3.04 -13.49
CA VAL A 17 -6.43 -2.41 -12.30
C VAL A 17 -7.66 -1.63 -12.74
N ASN A 18 -8.81 -1.88 -12.09
CA ASN A 18 -10.02 -1.13 -12.38
C ASN A 18 -9.78 0.38 -12.21
N ASP A 19 -10.04 1.12 -13.28
CA ASP A 19 -9.64 2.52 -13.46
C ASP A 19 -10.77 3.51 -13.11
N ASP A 20 -11.96 3.04 -12.71
CA ASP A 20 -13.14 3.86 -12.45
C ASP A 20 -13.02 4.78 -11.23
N PHE A 21 -11.80 4.80 -10.63
CA PHE A 21 -11.62 5.33 -9.30
C PHE A 21 -10.76 6.60 -9.28
N VAL A 22 -11.40 7.76 -9.17
CA VAL A 22 -10.71 9.06 -9.03
C VAL A 22 -11.09 9.71 -7.71
N ILE A 23 -10.09 9.96 -6.87
CA ILE A 23 -10.27 10.83 -5.71
C ILE A 23 -10.23 12.28 -6.20
N LYS A 24 -11.38 12.95 -6.14
CA LYS A 24 -11.49 14.34 -6.60
C LYS A 24 -10.83 15.35 -5.65
N ASN A 25 -10.83 15.06 -4.37
CA ASN A 25 -10.28 15.94 -3.34
C ASN A 25 -9.57 15.09 -2.26
N LEU A 26 -8.26 15.11 -2.29
CA LEU A 26 -7.43 14.32 -1.36
C LEU A 26 -7.49 14.83 0.07
N ASP A 27 -7.51 16.15 0.26
CA ASP A 27 -7.57 16.75 1.59
C ASP A 27 -8.88 16.40 2.31
N MET A 28 -9.96 16.27 1.57
CA MET A 28 -11.24 15.88 2.12
C MET A 28 -11.25 14.42 2.61
N HIS A 29 -10.58 13.51 1.89
CA HIS A 29 -10.55 12.10 2.23
C HIS A 29 -9.53 11.77 3.34
N TYR A 30 -8.41 12.50 3.36
CA TYR A 30 -7.26 12.13 4.19
C TYR A 30 -6.80 13.24 5.15
N GLY A 31 -7.51 14.37 5.16
CA GLY A 31 -7.21 15.52 6.02
C GLY A 31 -6.34 16.57 5.34
N TYR A 32 -6.40 17.77 5.89
CA TYR A 32 -5.70 18.95 5.37
C TYR A 32 -4.20 18.72 5.17
N GLY A 33 -3.71 19.17 4.03
CA GLY A 33 -2.30 19.04 3.62
C GLY A 33 -1.96 17.71 2.95
N PHE A 34 -2.93 16.82 2.73
CA PHE A 34 -2.67 15.57 2.04
C PHE A 34 -2.40 15.76 0.54
N GLU A 35 -3.04 16.74 -0.09
CA GLU A 35 -2.76 17.08 -1.48
C GLU A 35 -1.33 17.55 -1.67
N LYS A 36 -0.82 18.40 -0.75
CA LYS A 36 0.59 18.79 -0.75
C LYS A 36 1.50 17.56 -0.61
N PHE A 37 1.23 16.69 0.35
CA PHE A 37 1.97 15.44 0.52
C PHE A 37 1.96 14.59 -0.77
N HIS A 38 0.81 14.49 -1.43
CA HIS A 38 0.66 13.75 -2.69
C HIS A 38 1.57 14.34 -3.78
N ASN A 39 1.55 15.65 -3.96
CA ASN A 39 2.36 16.33 -4.97
C ASN A 39 3.87 16.16 -4.70
N ASP A 40 4.30 16.34 -3.46
CA ASP A 40 5.68 16.12 -3.02
C ASP A 40 6.11 14.65 -3.25
N LEU A 41 5.23 13.69 -2.95
CA LEU A 41 5.47 12.27 -3.20
C LEU A 41 5.59 11.95 -4.69
N MET A 42 4.67 12.50 -5.51
CA MET A 42 4.68 12.28 -6.96
C MET A 42 5.96 12.82 -7.60
N GLU A 43 6.42 14.01 -7.17
CA GLU A 43 7.69 14.57 -7.61
C GLU A 43 8.87 13.65 -7.27
N ARG A 44 8.94 13.16 -6.04
CA ARG A 44 10.00 12.23 -5.63
C ARG A 44 9.92 10.90 -6.36
N LEU A 45 8.73 10.32 -6.51
CA LEU A 45 8.56 9.09 -7.27
C LEU A 45 8.95 9.26 -8.74
N ARG A 46 8.77 10.45 -9.32
CA ARG A 46 9.19 10.75 -10.69
C ARG A 46 10.70 10.86 -10.83
N ASN A 47 11.35 11.59 -9.93
CA ASN A 47 12.74 11.99 -10.04
C ASN A 47 13.72 10.97 -9.45
N GLU A 48 13.30 10.22 -8.44
CA GLU A 48 14.12 9.18 -7.82
C GLU A 48 13.92 7.84 -8.54
N THR A 49 14.91 6.98 -8.51
CA THR A 49 14.85 5.64 -9.12
C THR A 49 14.77 4.53 -8.09
N ARG A 50 15.03 4.84 -6.82
CA ARG A 50 15.11 3.89 -5.71
C ARG A 50 14.59 4.50 -4.40
N GLY A 51 14.25 3.65 -3.44
CA GLY A 51 13.87 4.03 -2.08
C GLY A 51 12.53 3.45 -1.66
N LEU A 52 12.14 3.71 -0.41
CA LEU A 52 10.98 3.13 0.25
C LEU A 52 9.89 4.19 0.47
N VAL A 53 8.68 3.87 0.07
CA VAL A 53 7.44 4.56 0.47
C VAL A 53 6.67 3.65 1.42
N LEU A 54 6.30 4.18 2.58
CA LEU A 54 5.63 3.41 3.62
C LEU A 54 4.31 4.06 4.02
N PHE A 55 3.21 3.36 3.76
CA PHE A 55 1.87 3.74 4.20
C PHE A 55 1.43 2.82 5.34
N HIS A 56 1.00 3.39 6.44
CA HIS A 56 0.56 2.61 7.60
C HIS A 56 -0.66 3.26 8.26
N GLY A 57 -1.38 2.46 9.05
CA GLY A 57 -2.59 2.91 9.76
C GLY A 57 -3.60 1.78 9.85
N ILE A 58 -4.60 1.95 10.71
CA ILE A 58 -5.63 0.92 10.92
C ILE A 58 -6.38 0.57 9.62
N PRO A 59 -6.99 -0.62 9.52
CA PRO A 59 -7.84 -1.00 8.39
C PRO A 59 -8.96 0.03 8.14
N GLY A 60 -9.41 0.12 6.90
CA GLY A 60 -10.51 1.00 6.52
C GLY A 60 -10.16 2.49 6.33
N THR A 61 -8.93 2.92 6.60
CA THR A 61 -8.49 4.32 6.44
C THR A 61 -8.14 4.73 5.00
N GLY A 62 -8.33 3.84 4.01
CA GLY A 62 -8.23 4.17 2.59
C GLY A 62 -6.85 4.02 1.97
N LYS A 63 -5.91 3.25 2.57
CA LYS A 63 -4.55 3.02 2.02
C LYS A 63 -4.58 2.45 0.59
N THR A 64 -5.25 1.32 0.38
CA THR A 64 -5.41 0.69 -0.95
C THR A 64 -6.12 1.63 -1.94
N TYR A 65 -7.08 2.40 -1.45
CA TYR A 65 -7.80 3.39 -2.22
C TYR A 65 -6.87 4.49 -2.75
N TYR A 66 -6.01 5.01 -1.88
CA TYR A 66 -4.99 5.97 -2.27
C TYR A 66 -3.95 5.38 -3.21
N ILE A 67 -3.54 4.12 -3.00
CA ILE A 67 -2.61 3.45 -3.92
C ILE A 67 -3.18 3.39 -5.34
N ARG A 68 -4.44 3.01 -5.53
CA ARG A 68 -5.07 3.01 -6.85
C ARG A 68 -5.02 4.40 -7.50
N HIS A 69 -5.33 5.45 -6.74
CA HIS A 69 -5.19 6.82 -7.21
C HIS A 69 -3.75 7.17 -7.59
N LEU A 70 -2.77 6.77 -6.76
CA LEU A 70 -1.34 6.98 -6.99
C LEU A 70 -0.88 6.27 -8.26
N LEU A 71 -1.22 4.99 -8.43
CA LEU A 71 -0.86 4.19 -9.61
C LEU A 71 -1.40 4.81 -10.89
N ARG A 72 -2.65 5.26 -10.89
CA ARG A 72 -3.25 5.96 -12.03
C ARG A 72 -2.48 7.23 -12.40
N LYS A 73 -2.06 8.02 -11.43
CA LYS A 73 -1.24 9.21 -11.68
C LYS A 73 0.16 8.88 -12.21
N MET A 74 0.69 7.71 -11.84
CA MET A 74 1.99 7.24 -12.29
C MET A 74 2.01 6.70 -13.74
N THR A 75 0.87 6.45 -14.36
CA THR A 75 0.81 5.96 -15.75
C THR A 75 1.47 6.90 -16.77
N SER A 76 1.54 8.19 -16.46
CA SER A 76 2.25 9.19 -17.28
C SER A 76 3.78 9.19 -17.09
N TYR A 77 4.30 8.38 -16.19
CA TYR A 77 5.72 8.25 -15.94
C TYR A 77 6.25 6.99 -16.61
N ASN A 78 7.53 6.98 -16.96
CA ASN A 78 8.20 5.78 -17.45
C ASN A 78 8.45 4.78 -16.31
N LYS A 79 7.36 4.39 -15.64
CA LYS A 79 7.41 3.47 -14.49
C LYS A 79 6.49 2.28 -14.69
N MET A 80 7.01 1.11 -14.42
CA MET A 80 6.25 -0.13 -14.36
C MET A 80 6.02 -0.52 -12.90
N VAL A 81 4.78 -0.79 -12.55
CA VAL A 81 4.45 -1.29 -11.22
C VAL A 81 4.41 -2.81 -11.23
N ILE A 82 5.19 -3.41 -10.35
CA ILE A 82 5.23 -4.85 -10.11
C ILE A 82 4.52 -5.11 -8.78
N TYR A 83 3.38 -5.79 -8.80
CA TYR A 83 2.70 -6.21 -7.58
C TYR A 83 3.31 -7.50 -7.05
N MET A 84 3.70 -7.49 -5.79
CA MET A 84 4.15 -8.66 -5.04
C MET A 84 3.09 -9.04 -4.00
N PRO A 85 2.48 -10.23 -4.14
CA PRO A 85 1.55 -10.73 -3.12
C PRO A 85 2.24 -10.86 -1.75
N PRO A 86 1.54 -10.57 -0.63
CA PRO A 86 2.13 -10.61 0.71
C PRO A 86 2.75 -11.95 1.09
N ASN A 87 2.17 -13.06 0.64
CA ASN A 87 2.68 -14.42 0.87
C ASN A 87 3.99 -14.74 0.10
N MET A 88 4.43 -13.86 -0.78
CA MET A 88 5.69 -14.02 -1.51
C MET A 88 6.85 -13.23 -0.91
N VAL A 89 6.63 -12.52 0.18
CA VAL A 89 7.64 -11.62 0.77
C VAL A 89 8.84 -12.39 1.34
N GLU A 90 8.62 -13.63 1.76
CA GLU A 90 9.69 -14.52 2.22
C GLU A 90 10.74 -14.84 1.12
N TRP A 91 10.32 -14.80 -0.15
CA TRP A 91 11.22 -15.02 -1.29
C TRP A 91 12.18 -13.87 -1.56
N MET A 92 12.00 -12.71 -0.92
CA MET A 92 12.84 -11.52 -1.14
C MET A 92 14.33 -11.74 -0.85
N VAL A 93 14.69 -12.81 -0.15
CA VAL A 93 16.11 -13.21 0.10
C VAL A 93 16.53 -14.41 -0.70
N ASP A 94 15.61 -15.08 -1.41
CA ASP A 94 15.95 -16.24 -2.22
C ASP A 94 16.82 -15.83 -3.42
N PRO A 95 18.01 -16.45 -3.61
CA PRO A 95 18.90 -16.09 -4.72
C PRO A 95 18.28 -16.26 -6.10
N LYS A 96 17.35 -17.24 -6.29
CA LYS A 96 16.65 -17.44 -7.57
C LYS A 96 15.68 -16.30 -7.83
N PHE A 97 14.97 -15.85 -6.78
CA PHE A 97 14.08 -14.71 -6.86
C PHE A 97 14.85 -13.42 -7.18
N LEU A 98 15.93 -13.14 -6.46
CA LEU A 98 16.76 -11.95 -6.70
C LEU A 98 17.36 -11.94 -8.10
N ASN A 99 17.82 -13.10 -8.61
CA ASN A 99 18.34 -13.21 -9.96
C ASN A 99 17.23 -12.99 -11.01
N PHE A 100 16.04 -13.55 -10.81
CA PHE A 100 14.88 -13.31 -11.65
C PHE A 100 14.53 -11.82 -11.68
N LEU A 101 14.35 -11.21 -10.51
CA LEU A 101 13.98 -9.80 -10.39
C LEU A 101 15.02 -8.89 -11.04
N SER A 102 16.31 -9.13 -10.77
CA SER A 102 17.42 -8.36 -11.35
C SER A 102 17.43 -8.42 -12.89
N LYS A 103 17.18 -9.59 -13.48
CA LYS A 103 17.11 -9.75 -14.95
C LYS A 103 15.94 -8.98 -15.54
N GLU A 104 14.75 -9.08 -14.93
CA GLU A 104 13.58 -8.35 -15.40
C GLU A 104 13.78 -6.83 -15.27
N LEU A 105 14.26 -6.36 -14.11
CA LEU A 105 14.54 -4.94 -13.89
C LEU A 105 15.58 -4.39 -14.90
N ALA A 106 16.66 -5.12 -15.14
CA ALA A 106 17.68 -4.74 -16.12
C ALA A 106 17.12 -4.66 -17.54
N ARG A 107 16.17 -5.55 -17.90
CA ARG A 107 15.49 -5.53 -19.20
C ARG A 107 14.66 -4.26 -19.38
N TYR A 108 13.89 -3.86 -18.36
CA TYR A 108 13.08 -2.64 -18.42
C TYR A 108 13.92 -1.36 -18.33
N SER A 109 14.95 -1.36 -17.51
CA SER A 109 15.88 -0.22 -17.36
C SER A 109 16.58 0.14 -18.68
N LYS A 110 16.93 -0.87 -19.51
CA LYS A 110 17.48 -0.64 -20.88
C LYS A 110 16.48 0.07 -21.82
N GLN A 111 15.20 0.03 -21.51
CA GLN A 111 14.14 0.74 -22.23
C GLN A 111 13.79 2.10 -21.59
N GLY A 112 14.55 2.53 -20.58
CA GLY A 112 14.27 3.74 -19.82
C GLY A 112 13.07 3.62 -18.87
N ILE A 113 12.63 2.37 -18.56
CA ILE A 113 11.50 2.10 -17.68
C ILE A 113 12.04 1.73 -16.31
N PHE A 114 11.66 2.49 -15.28
CA PHE A 114 11.98 2.20 -13.88
C PHE A 114 10.85 1.43 -13.20
N CYS A 115 11.22 0.56 -12.27
CA CYS A 115 10.25 -0.32 -11.63
C CYS A 115 9.90 0.13 -10.22
N VAL A 116 8.64 -0.03 -9.87
CA VAL A 116 8.09 0.16 -8.53
C VAL A 116 7.52 -1.16 -8.06
N LEU A 117 8.06 -1.71 -6.97
CA LEU A 117 7.52 -2.90 -6.32
C LEU A 117 6.45 -2.48 -5.32
N LEU A 118 5.23 -2.94 -5.53
CA LEU A 118 4.11 -2.70 -4.63
C LEU A 118 3.83 -3.94 -3.79
N ILE A 119 3.81 -3.78 -2.47
CA ILE A 119 3.49 -4.80 -1.48
C ILE A 119 2.38 -4.26 -0.60
N GLU A 120 1.15 -4.71 -0.80
CA GLU A 120 0.03 -4.37 0.07
C GLU A 120 -0.07 -5.37 1.22
N ASP A 121 -0.55 -4.90 2.37
CA ASP A 121 -0.76 -5.70 3.59
C ASP A 121 0.50 -6.50 3.97
N ALA A 122 1.62 -5.78 4.07
CA ALA A 122 2.95 -6.34 4.29
C ALA A 122 3.21 -6.78 5.76
N GLU A 123 2.14 -7.04 6.54
CA GLU A 123 2.24 -7.55 7.92
C GLU A 123 3.09 -8.82 8.05
N PRO A 124 3.09 -9.76 7.09
CA PRO A 124 3.97 -10.92 7.16
C PRO A 124 5.45 -10.55 7.32
N LEU A 125 5.89 -9.38 6.81
CA LEU A 125 7.23 -8.87 7.06
C LEU A 125 7.51 -8.58 8.55
N LEU A 126 6.46 -8.29 9.33
CA LEU A 126 6.55 -8.00 10.75
C LEU A 126 6.48 -9.27 11.61
N ALA A 127 5.85 -10.33 11.09
CA ALA A 127 5.50 -11.53 11.85
C ALA A 127 6.65 -12.54 12.03
N VAL A 128 7.73 -12.43 11.25
CA VAL A 128 8.87 -13.37 11.32
C VAL A 128 9.73 -13.06 12.55
N ARG A 129 9.13 -13.24 13.72
CA ARG A 129 9.75 -12.97 15.01
C ARG A 129 9.82 -14.21 15.83
N GLN A 130 10.27 -15.36 15.57
CA GLN A 130 10.28 -16.28 16.73
C GLN A 130 11.34 -17.38 16.82
N GLU A 131 12.13 -17.68 15.82
CA GLU A 131 13.06 -18.80 16.11
C GLU A 131 14.50 -18.40 16.41
N HIS A 132 14.97 -17.17 16.10
CA HIS A 132 16.35 -16.74 16.43
C HIS A 132 16.50 -15.23 16.70
N GLY A 133 15.49 -14.53 17.17
CA GLY A 133 15.59 -13.14 17.65
C GLY A 133 15.85 -12.07 16.58
N ARG A 134 15.78 -12.37 15.28
CA ARG A 134 15.95 -11.43 14.19
C ARG A 134 14.65 -11.28 13.37
N VAL A 135 14.24 -10.05 13.16
CA VAL A 135 13.11 -9.70 12.28
C VAL A 135 13.57 -9.86 10.83
N GLN A 136 13.48 -11.07 10.29
CA GLN A 136 14.06 -11.42 8.99
C GLN A 136 13.37 -10.67 7.83
N GLY A 137 12.03 -10.57 7.85
CA GLY A 137 11.27 -9.94 6.79
C GLY A 137 11.56 -8.44 6.62
N ILE A 138 11.61 -7.68 7.72
CA ILE A 138 11.99 -6.26 7.68
C ILE A 138 13.45 -6.10 7.22
N SER A 139 14.34 -6.96 7.71
CA SER A 139 15.75 -6.94 7.29
C SER A 139 15.88 -7.18 5.79
N ASN A 140 15.04 -8.06 5.22
CA ASN A 140 15.01 -8.34 3.79
C ASN A 140 14.57 -7.11 2.98
N LEU A 141 13.48 -6.46 3.41
CA LEU A 141 13.02 -5.22 2.79
C LEU A 141 14.11 -4.13 2.87
N LEU A 142 14.76 -4.00 4.02
CA LEU A 142 15.83 -3.03 4.21
C LEU A 142 17.04 -3.33 3.31
N ASN A 143 17.41 -4.59 3.15
CA ASN A 143 18.50 -4.99 2.26
C ASN A 143 18.20 -4.66 0.79
N MET A 144 16.93 -4.75 0.36
CA MET A 144 16.54 -4.35 -0.99
C MET A 144 16.50 -2.83 -1.19
N THR A 145 16.29 -2.06 -0.12
CA THR A 145 16.21 -0.59 -0.16
C THR A 145 17.50 0.10 0.19
N ASP A 146 18.53 -0.64 0.59
CA ASP A 146 19.82 -0.11 1.00
C ASP A 146 20.98 -1.02 0.58
N GLY A 147 22.18 -0.44 0.49
CA GLY A 147 23.40 -1.17 0.17
C GLY A 147 23.50 -1.68 -1.27
N ILE A 148 24.35 -2.64 -1.49
CA ILE A 148 24.73 -3.18 -2.82
C ILE A 148 23.51 -3.75 -3.57
N LEU A 149 22.58 -4.40 -2.88
CA LEU A 149 21.36 -4.93 -3.51
C LEU A 149 20.48 -3.80 -4.08
N ASN A 150 20.37 -2.70 -3.36
CA ASN A 150 19.62 -1.54 -3.88
C ASN A 150 20.29 -0.94 -5.12
N ASP A 151 21.61 -0.84 -5.13
CA ASP A 151 22.36 -0.37 -6.31
C ASP A 151 22.19 -1.31 -7.50
N MET A 152 22.11 -2.60 -7.25
CA MET A 152 21.91 -3.62 -8.29
C MET A 152 20.46 -3.63 -8.82
N LEU A 153 19.47 -3.51 -7.96
CA LEU A 153 18.06 -3.59 -8.32
C LEU A 153 17.52 -2.25 -8.84
N ASN A 154 18.00 -1.13 -8.30
CA ASN A 154 17.55 0.22 -8.63
C ASN A 154 16.02 0.34 -8.69
N ILE A 155 15.36 -0.06 -7.58
CA ILE A 155 13.91 -0.20 -7.48
C ILE A 155 13.33 0.68 -6.39
N GLN A 156 12.16 1.25 -6.64
CA GLN A 156 11.33 1.88 -5.61
C GLN A 156 10.41 0.81 -5.02
N ILE A 157 10.18 0.87 -3.72
CA ILE A 157 9.27 -0.06 -3.03
C ILE A 157 8.17 0.76 -2.35
N ILE A 158 6.92 0.39 -2.57
CA ILE A 158 5.76 0.94 -1.86
C ILE A 158 5.17 -0.18 -1.02
N CYS A 159 5.13 0.01 0.30
CA CYS A 159 4.55 -0.97 1.23
C CYS A 159 3.37 -0.38 2.00
N THR A 160 2.35 -1.19 2.27
CA THR A 160 1.30 -0.85 3.24
C THR A 160 1.33 -1.79 4.44
N PHE A 161 0.93 -1.22 5.60
CA PHE A 161 0.80 -1.95 6.85
C PHE A 161 -0.49 -1.53 7.58
N ASN A 162 -1.26 -2.49 8.06
CA ASN A 162 -2.47 -2.26 8.86
C ASN A 162 -2.18 -2.12 10.37
N VAL A 163 -1.03 -1.54 10.70
CA VAL A 163 -0.54 -1.35 12.08
C VAL A 163 -0.25 0.12 12.36
N ARG A 164 -0.16 0.46 13.65
CA ARG A 164 0.25 1.81 14.08
C ARG A 164 1.78 1.95 14.04
N VAL A 165 2.27 3.19 13.93
CA VAL A 165 3.72 3.52 13.90
C VAL A 165 4.52 2.85 15.00
N LYS A 166 3.95 2.73 16.19
CA LYS A 166 4.64 2.14 17.36
C LYS A 166 5.03 0.69 17.18
N GLU A 167 4.37 0.00 16.24
CA GLU A 167 4.59 -1.42 15.94
C GLU A 167 5.59 -1.62 14.79
N LEU A 168 5.98 -0.53 14.12
CA LEU A 168 6.96 -0.57 13.05
C LEU A 168 8.39 -0.55 13.62
N ASP A 169 9.26 -1.35 13.02
CA ASP A 169 10.68 -1.37 13.39
C ASP A 169 11.33 0.00 13.11
N LYS A 170 12.09 0.51 14.09
CA LYS A 170 12.83 1.77 13.97
C LYS A 170 13.83 1.74 12.81
N ALA A 171 14.30 0.56 12.41
CA ALA A 171 15.21 0.41 11.29
C ALA A 171 14.60 0.83 9.94
N LEU A 172 13.28 0.63 9.75
CA LEU A 172 12.55 1.11 8.58
C LEU A 172 12.49 2.64 8.50
N LEU A 173 12.63 3.29 9.66
CA LEU A 173 12.43 4.74 9.78
C LEU A 173 13.74 5.54 9.64
N ARG A 174 14.86 4.88 9.32
CA ARG A 174 16.16 5.56 9.18
C ARG A 174 16.17 6.53 8.00
N PRO A 175 16.71 7.77 8.18
CA PRO A 175 16.91 8.72 7.10
C PRO A 175 17.76 8.14 5.96
N GLY A 176 17.49 8.58 4.72
CA GLY A 176 18.26 8.18 3.52
C GLY A 176 17.74 6.96 2.78
N ARG A 177 16.87 6.15 3.42
CA ARG A 177 16.23 4.99 2.79
C ARG A 177 14.82 5.27 2.30
N MET A 178 14.19 6.27 2.90
CA MET A 178 12.76 6.52 2.78
C MET A 178 12.48 7.69 1.84
N ILE A 179 11.74 7.43 0.78
CA ILE A 179 11.15 8.46 -0.07
C ILE A 179 10.05 9.18 0.71
N ALA A 180 9.11 8.43 1.29
CA ALA A 180 8.02 8.99 2.07
C ALA A 180 7.48 8.00 3.10
N ARG A 181 6.90 8.55 4.17
CA ARG A 181 6.08 7.82 5.13
C ARG A 181 4.81 8.60 5.39
N LYS A 182 3.67 7.92 5.36
CA LYS A 182 2.39 8.52 5.70
C LYS A 182 1.56 7.61 6.59
N GLU A 183 1.10 8.16 7.70
CA GLU A 183 0.08 7.53 8.52
C GLU A 183 -1.30 7.89 8.00
N PHE A 184 -2.09 6.87 7.73
CA PHE A 184 -3.50 6.98 7.38
C PHE A 184 -4.34 6.84 8.65
N ARG A 185 -5.00 7.91 9.04
CA ARG A 185 -5.79 7.99 10.27
C ARG A 185 -7.28 8.01 9.95
N PRO A 186 -8.14 7.61 10.90
CA PRO A 186 -9.55 7.94 10.80
C PRO A 186 -9.73 9.44 10.57
N MET A 187 -10.73 9.79 9.79
CA MET A 187 -11.15 11.17 9.55
C MET A 187 -11.61 11.80 10.86
N SER A 188 -11.40 13.10 11.00
CA SER A 188 -12.04 13.84 12.07
C SER A 188 -13.58 13.74 11.95
N MET A 189 -14.29 13.89 13.06
CA MET A 189 -15.75 13.94 13.04
C MET A 189 -16.28 14.96 12.03
N LEU A 190 -15.62 16.12 11.94
CA LEU A 190 -16.00 17.19 11.01
C LEU A 190 -15.83 16.77 9.55
N ASP A 191 -14.70 16.15 9.22
CA ASP A 191 -14.41 15.72 7.84
C ASP A 191 -15.27 14.52 7.44
N ALA A 192 -15.53 13.59 8.36
CA ALA A 192 -16.46 12.48 8.13
C ALA A 192 -17.88 12.98 7.81
N ASN A 193 -18.38 13.97 8.55
CA ASN A 193 -19.69 14.57 8.32
C ASN A 193 -19.73 15.35 6.99
N ARG A 194 -18.68 16.07 6.64
CA ARG A 194 -18.59 16.76 5.34
C ARG A 194 -18.62 15.78 4.17
N LEU A 195 -17.85 14.70 4.28
CA LEU A 195 -17.85 13.66 3.25
C LEU A 195 -19.20 12.95 3.15
N ALA A 196 -19.82 12.60 4.28
CA ALA A 196 -21.17 12.01 4.32
C ALA A 196 -22.20 12.91 3.63
N GLN A 197 -22.16 14.21 3.91
CA GLN A 197 -23.04 15.19 3.25
C GLN A 197 -22.83 15.22 1.73
N GLN A 198 -21.60 15.22 1.24
CA GLN A 198 -21.30 15.19 -0.20
C GLN A 198 -21.78 13.91 -0.88
N LEU A 199 -21.70 12.77 -0.17
CA LEU A 199 -22.21 11.50 -0.65
C LEU A 199 -23.74 11.38 -0.53
N GLY A 200 -24.40 12.42 0.01
CA GLY A 200 -25.84 12.40 0.28
C GLY A 200 -26.26 11.38 1.32
N VAL A 201 -25.36 11.00 2.24
CA VAL A 201 -25.62 10.07 3.34
C VAL A 201 -26.26 10.81 4.48
N ASN A 202 -27.47 10.37 4.90
CA ASN A 202 -28.16 10.95 6.05
C ASN A 202 -27.72 10.30 7.35
N HIS A 203 -26.47 10.58 7.75
CA HIS A 203 -25.88 10.11 9.01
C HIS A 203 -24.99 11.18 9.60
N THR A 204 -24.97 11.28 10.95
CA THR A 204 -24.12 12.23 11.67
C THR A 204 -23.14 11.46 12.55
N PHE A 205 -21.86 11.56 12.20
CA PHE A 205 -20.78 10.99 13.02
C PHE A 205 -20.55 11.86 14.25
N THR A 206 -20.50 11.23 15.42
CA THR A 206 -20.23 11.87 16.71
C THR A 206 -18.80 11.62 17.20
N LYS A 207 -18.02 10.81 16.46
CA LYS A 207 -16.62 10.46 16.73
C LYS A 207 -15.86 10.35 15.39
N PRO A 208 -14.51 10.33 15.43
CA PRO A 208 -13.71 10.04 14.23
C PRO A 208 -14.13 8.72 13.57
N ALA A 209 -14.20 8.71 12.24
CA ALA A 209 -14.61 7.56 11.45
C ALA A 209 -13.59 7.23 10.34
N THR A 210 -13.49 5.96 9.97
CA THR A 210 -12.69 5.54 8.83
C THR A 210 -13.41 5.85 7.51
N LEU A 211 -12.67 5.96 6.43
CA LEU A 211 -13.27 6.08 5.09
C LEU A 211 -14.22 4.92 4.78
N ALA A 212 -13.87 3.71 5.19
CA ALA A 212 -14.70 2.54 4.99
C ALA A 212 -16.06 2.67 5.69
N GLU A 213 -16.10 3.21 6.92
CA GLU A 213 -17.35 3.45 7.64
C GLU A 213 -18.25 4.46 6.91
N VAL A 214 -17.67 5.55 6.38
CA VAL A 214 -18.44 6.57 5.65
C VAL A 214 -19.00 5.99 4.34
N TYR A 215 -18.18 5.31 3.56
CA TYR A 215 -18.61 4.72 2.27
C TYR A 215 -19.52 3.50 2.43
N ALA A 216 -19.43 2.75 3.54
CA ALA A 216 -20.37 1.66 3.82
C ALA A 216 -21.81 2.19 3.93
N LEU A 217 -22.00 3.37 4.52
CA LEU A 217 -23.33 3.99 4.63
C LEU A 217 -23.88 4.45 3.28
N GLU A 218 -23.02 4.83 2.33
CA GLU A 218 -23.42 5.13 0.96
C GLU A 218 -23.88 3.87 0.22
N LYS A 219 -23.11 2.79 0.29
CA LYS A 219 -23.42 1.51 -0.35
C LYS A 219 -24.67 0.86 0.23
N ASN A 220 -24.88 0.96 1.54
CA ASN A 220 -26.02 0.35 2.22
C ASN A 220 -27.37 1.02 1.88
N LYS A 221 -27.41 2.13 1.15
CA LYS A 221 -28.64 2.71 0.61
C LYS A 221 -29.42 1.75 -0.31
N GLY A 222 -28.79 0.66 -0.78
CA GLY A 222 -29.40 -0.36 -1.65
C GLY A 222 -29.14 -1.80 -1.24
N THR A 223 -28.43 -2.05 -0.14
CA THR A 223 -28.08 -3.41 0.30
C THR A 223 -29.07 -3.85 1.40
N LEU A 224 -29.84 -4.89 1.13
CA LEU A 224 -30.64 -5.58 2.15
C LEU A 224 -29.67 -6.37 3.04
N LEU A 225 -29.37 -5.84 4.22
CA LEU A 225 -28.72 -6.60 5.29
C LEU A 225 -29.79 -7.30 6.08
N HIS A 226 -29.92 -8.63 5.91
CA HIS A 226 -30.70 -9.47 6.79
C HIS A 226 -29.79 -9.98 7.90
N ASP A 227 -29.81 -9.31 9.05
CA ASP A 227 -29.22 -9.87 10.27
C ASP A 227 -30.22 -10.89 10.84
N ASP A 228 -29.98 -12.18 10.57
CA ASP A 228 -30.71 -13.30 11.19
C ASP A 228 -30.34 -13.51 12.67
N ALA A 229 -29.74 -12.53 13.33
CA ALA A 229 -29.17 -12.66 14.68
C ALA A 229 -30.18 -12.47 15.83
N GLU A 230 -31.47 -12.23 15.57
CA GLU A 230 -32.50 -12.09 16.62
C GLU A 230 -33.68 -13.05 16.40
N ARG A 231 -33.41 -14.34 16.39
CA ARG A 231 -34.47 -15.32 16.75
C ARG A 231 -34.11 -15.90 18.11
N GLU A 232 -34.59 -15.23 19.16
CA GLU A 232 -34.73 -15.89 20.47
C GLU A 232 -35.57 -17.18 20.30
N PRO A 233 -35.16 -18.31 20.91
CA PRO A 233 -35.99 -19.49 20.93
C PRO A 233 -37.27 -19.15 21.72
N ARG A 234 -38.40 -19.25 21.06
CA ARG A 234 -39.71 -19.25 21.76
C ARG A 234 -39.79 -20.52 22.58
N GLU A 235 -39.93 -20.34 23.89
CA GLU A 235 -40.29 -21.37 24.86
C GLU A 235 -41.63 -22.05 24.47
#